data_0f719ca5255e4cf4fcb0843859bef8c1
#
_entry.id   0f719ca5255e4cf4fcb0843859bef8c1
#
_cell.length_a   1.000
_cell.length_b   1.000
_cell.length_c   1.000
_cell.angle_alpha   90.00
_cell.angle_beta   90.00
_cell.angle_gamma   90.00
#
_symmetry.space_group_name_H-M   'P 1'
#
loop_
_entity.id
_entity.type
_entity.pdbx_description
1 polymer ?
#
loop_
_entity_poly.entity_id
_entity_poly.type
_entity_poly.pdbx_seq_one_letter_code
_entity_poly.pdbx_strand_id
1 'polypeptide(L)'
;MSLLDGLEVGQVVAERSFPLTRDSLVRYAGASGDFNPIHYRDDVAAAVGLPGVLAHGMLTMGFAVQPVVDWLDDRGWVSDYQVRCTR
;
A
#
# COMPACT_ATOMS: atom_id res chain seq x y z
N MET A 1 -6.09 -20.82 -22.40
CA MET A 1 -4.71 -20.52 -21.99
C MET A 1 -4.73 -19.86 -20.62
N SER A 2 -3.94 -20.36 -19.69
CA SER A 2 -3.87 -19.78 -18.34
C SER A 2 -3.05 -18.48 -18.36
N LEU A 3 -3.45 -17.53 -17.53
CA LEU A 3 -2.69 -16.31 -17.27
C LEU A 3 -1.27 -16.62 -16.78
N LEU A 4 -1.08 -17.75 -16.10
CA LEU A 4 0.19 -18.19 -15.55
C LEU A 4 1.09 -18.91 -16.56
N ASP A 5 0.61 -19.19 -17.76
CA ASP A 5 1.41 -19.84 -18.77
C ASP A 5 2.61 -18.95 -19.17
N GLY A 6 3.79 -19.54 -19.19
CA GLY A 6 5.01 -18.84 -19.51
C GLY A 6 5.65 -18.10 -18.34
N LEU A 7 5.04 -18.13 -17.15
CA LEU A 7 5.62 -17.55 -15.95
C LEU A 7 6.44 -18.56 -15.17
N GLU A 8 7.47 -18.09 -14.50
CA GLU A 8 8.31 -18.88 -13.62
C GLU A 8 8.19 -18.39 -12.18
N VAL A 9 8.36 -19.29 -11.22
CA VAL A 9 8.39 -18.92 -9.80
C VAL A 9 9.53 -17.93 -9.56
N GLY A 10 9.20 -16.83 -8.87
CA GLY A 10 10.15 -15.76 -8.60
C GLY A 10 10.21 -14.67 -9.67
N GLN A 11 9.52 -14.86 -10.78
CA GLN A 11 9.48 -13.85 -11.84
C GLN A 11 8.69 -12.63 -11.39
N VAL A 12 9.21 -11.43 -11.68
CA VAL A 12 8.49 -10.18 -11.45
C VAL A 12 7.51 -9.97 -12.60
N VAL A 13 6.21 -9.87 -12.31
CA VAL A 13 5.17 -9.67 -13.33
C VAL A 13 4.69 -8.23 -13.39
N ALA A 14 4.92 -7.45 -12.34
CA ALA A 14 4.55 -6.04 -12.28
C ALA A 14 5.41 -5.33 -11.25
N GLU A 15 5.67 -4.05 -11.49
CA GLU A 15 6.42 -3.20 -10.59
C GLU A 15 5.95 -1.78 -10.75
N ARG A 16 5.76 -1.07 -9.63
CA ARG A 16 5.35 0.32 -9.64
C ARG A 16 5.82 1.00 -8.36
N SER A 17 6.19 2.27 -8.48
CA SER A 17 6.58 3.10 -7.36
C SER A 17 5.49 4.12 -7.04
N PHE A 18 5.19 4.26 -5.75
CA PHE A 18 4.21 5.24 -5.26
C PHE A 18 4.91 6.14 -4.26
N PRO A 19 5.31 7.35 -4.64
CA PRO A 19 5.89 8.29 -3.69
C PRO A 19 4.82 8.74 -2.69
N LEU A 20 5.15 8.67 -1.41
CA LEU A 20 4.28 9.13 -0.35
C LEU A 20 4.81 10.45 0.21
N THR A 21 3.94 11.43 0.29
CA THR A 21 4.23 12.72 0.90
C THR A 21 3.34 12.90 2.13
N ARG A 22 3.71 13.84 2.99
CA ARG A 22 2.86 14.19 4.14
C ARG A 22 1.45 14.60 3.67
N ASP A 23 1.38 15.32 2.56
CA ASP A 23 0.10 15.71 1.97
C ASP A 23 -0.77 14.50 1.63
N SER A 24 -0.16 13.44 1.07
CA SER A 24 -0.85 12.17 0.78
C SER A 24 -1.45 11.55 2.04
N LEU A 25 -0.70 11.56 3.14
CA LEU A 25 -1.14 10.98 4.41
C LEU A 25 -2.29 11.78 5.03
N VAL A 26 -2.22 13.11 4.96
CA VAL A 26 -3.28 13.99 5.45
C VAL A 26 -4.56 13.77 4.64
N ARG A 27 -4.45 13.69 3.33
CA ARG A 27 -5.59 13.44 2.45
C ARG A 27 -6.22 12.08 2.71
N TYR A 28 -5.39 11.07 2.93
CA TYR A 28 -5.90 9.73 3.23
C TYR A 28 -6.59 9.69 4.58
N ALA A 29 -6.09 10.41 5.58
CA ALA A 29 -6.77 10.54 6.87
C ALA A 29 -8.20 11.07 6.69
N GLY A 30 -8.37 12.09 5.86
CA GLY A 30 -9.68 12.63 5.55
C GLY A 30 -10.58 11.68 4.78
N ALA A 31 -10.02 10.96 3.81
CA ALA A 31 -10.78 10.03 2.97
C ALA A 31 -11.21 8.77 3.73
N SER A 32 -10.34 8.24 4.58
CA SER A 32 -10.58 7.00 5.32
C SER A 32 -11.29 7.19 6.65
N GLY A 33 -11.25 8.41 7.20
CA GLY A 33 -11.72 8.67 8.57
C GLY A 33 -10.74 8.25 9.65
N ASP A 34 -9.54 7.80 9.28
CA ASP A 34 -8.48 7.44 10.23
C ASP A 34 -7.60 8.66 10.52
N PHE A 35 -7.97 9.40 11.55
CA PHE A 35 -7.29 10.63 11.96
C PHE A 35 -6.27 10.41 13.06
N ASN A 36 -5.76 9.18 13.25
CA ASN A 36 -4.71 8.95 14.22
C ASN A 36 -3.50 9.84 13.90
N PRO A 37 -3.10 10.73 14.82
CA PRO A 37 -2.08 11.74 14.52
C PRO A 37 -0.67 11.17 14.28
N ILE A 38 -0.43 9.89 14.53
CA ILE A 38 0.85 9.26 14.17
C ILE A 38 1.12 9.29 12.65
N HIS A 39 0.08 9.53 11.86
CA HIS A 39 0.20 9.59 10.41
C HIS A 39 0.53 10.99 9.88
N TYR A 40 0.38 12.05 10.69
CA TYR A 40 0.60 13.41 10.20
C TYR A 40 1.26 14.37 11.20
N ARG A 41 1.49 13.96 12.46
CA ARG A 41 2.12 14.80 13.46
C ARG A 41 3.43 14.19 13.95
N ASP A 42 4.54 14.88 13.69
CA ASP A 42 5.87 14.40 14.07
C ASP A 42 6.04 14.28 15.57
N ASP A 43 5.48 15.23 16.35
CA ASP A 43 5.56 15.22 17.81
C ASP A 43 4.88 14.00 18.42
N VAL A 44 3.74 13.61 17.88
CA VAL A 44 3.00 12.43 18.34
C VAL A 44 3.75 11.14 17.95
N ALA A 45 4.27 11.06 16.74
CA ALA A 45 5.06 9.92 16.29
C ALA A 45 6.31 9.74 17.18
N ALA A 46 7.01 10.82 17.48
CA ALA A 46 8.19 10.79 18.36
C ALA A 46 7.82 10.34 19.77
N ALA A 47 6.70 10.80 20.30
CA ALA A 47 6.25 10.45 21.66
C ALA A 47 6.01 8.96 21.83
N VAL A 48 5.68 8.22 20.78
CA VAL A 48 5.48 6.77 20.80
C VAL A 48 6.69 5.99 20.28
N GLY A 49 7.83 6.65 20.11
CA GLY A 49 9.09 6.00 19.73
C GLY A 49 9.31 5.77 18.24
N LEU A 50 8.56 6.45 17.40
CA LEU A 50 8.71 6.32 15.95
C LEU A 50 9.72 7.34 15.41
N PRO A 51 10.47 7.02 14.35
CA PRO A 51 11.42 7.95 13.73
C PRO A 51 10.75 9.08 12.95
N GLY A 52 9.46 8.98 12.67
CA GLY A 52 8.67 9.96 11.95
C GLY A 52 7.25 9.47 11.79
N VAL A 53 6.43 10.20 11.05
CA VAL A 53 5.05 9.78 10.79
C VAL A 53 5.01 8.51 9.97
N LEU A 54 3.97 7.70 10.20
CA LEU A 54 3.77 6.44 9.50
C LEU A 54 2.71 6.60 8.42
N ALA A 55 2.89 5.88 7.31
CA ALA A 55 1.81 5.68 6.36
C ALA A 55 0.72 4.79 6.98
N HIS A 56 -0.53 5.07 6.64
CA HIS A 56 -1.64 4.19 7.04
C HIS A 56 -1.43 2.80 6.42
N GLY A 57 -1.60 1.75 7.23
CA GLY A 57 -1.47 0.39 6.74
C GLY A 57 -2.40 0.09 5.58
N MET A 58 -3.64 0.56 5.67
CA MET A 58 -4.63 0.35 4.60
C MET A 58 -4.27 1.10 3.31
N LEU A 59 -3.62 2.25 3.41
CA LEU A 59 -3.12 2.97 2.23
C LEU A 59 -2.01 2.17 1.55
N THR A 60 -1.06 1.68 2.33
CA THR A 60 0.03 0.83 1.83
C THR A 60 -0.53 -0.42 1.18
N MET A 61 -1.53 -1.04 1.80
CA MET A 61 -2.21 -2.21 1.25
C MET A 61 -2.87 -1.92 -0.09
N GLY A 62 -3.55 -0.77 -0.21
CA GLY A 62 -4.17 -0.35 -1.45
C GLY A 62 -3.16 -0.12 -2.57
N PHE A 63 -2.02 0.51 -2.27
CA PHE A 63 -0.96 0.71 -3.26
C PHE A 63 -0.31 -0.61 -3.67
N ALA A 64 -0.07 -1.52 -2.73
CA ALA A 64 0.63 -2.77 -3.02
C ALA A 64 -0.11 -3.66 -4.00
N VAL A 65 -1.43 -3.64 -4.01
CA VAL A 65 -2.23 -4.46 -4.93
C VAL A 65 -2.41 -3.80 -6.30
N GLN A 66 -2.19 -2.51 -6.43
CA GLN A 66 -2.46 -1.78 -7.66
C GLN A 66 -1.68 -2.32 -8.87
N PRO A 67 -0.36 -2.60 -8.78
CA PRO A 67 0.35 -3.18 -9.93
C PRO A 67 -0.22 -4.53 -10.37
N VAL A 68 -0.70 -5.33 -9.43
CA VAL A 68 -1.33 -6.62 -9.74
C VAL A 68 -2.64 -6.43 -10.49
N VAL A 69 -3.48 -5.50 -10.01
CA VAL A 69 -4.75 -5.18 -10.66
C VAL A 69 -4.52 -4.66 -12.07
N ASP A 70 -3.54 -3.78 -12.26
CA ASP A 70 -3.19 -3.22 -13.56
C ASP A 70 -2.67 -4.31 -14.51
N TRP A 71 -1.84 -5.22 -14.00
CA TRP A 71 -1.32 -6.34 -14.78
C TRP A 71 -2.41 -7.33 -15.19
N LEU A 72 -3.36 -7.60 -14.29
CA LEU A 72 -4.51 -8.49 -14.59
C LEU A 72 -5.41 -7.90 -15.68
N ASP A 73 -5.66 -6.59 -15.61
CA ASP A 73 -6.58 -5.88 -16.50
C ASP A 73 -7.93 -6.61 -16.56
N ASP A 74 -8.39 -7.02 -17.74
CA ASP A 74 -9.64 -7.77 -17.92
C ASP A 74 -9.47 -9.29 -17.89
N ARG A 75 -8.23 -9.77 -17.66
CA ARG A 75 -7.90 -11.20 -17.70
C ARG A 75 -8.26 -11.95 -16.42
N GLY A 76 -8.62 -11.24 -15.36
CA GLY A 76 -8.94 -11.83 -14.09
C GLY A 76 -9.18 -10.78 -13.01
N TRP A 77 -9.35 -11.25 -11.79
CA TRP A 77 -9.56 -10.38 -10.64
C TRP A 77 -8.88 -10.98 -9.41
N VAL A 78 -8.66 -10.12 -8.40
CA VAL A 78 -8.13 -10.53 -7.10
C VAL A 78 -9.29 -11.03 -6.25
N SER A 79 -9.31 -12.29 -5.90
CA SER A 79 -10.37 -12.89 -5.09
C SER A 79 -10.03 -12.94 -3.60
N ASP A 80 -8.74 -12.91 -3.26
CA ASP A 80 -8.27 -12.90 -1.88
C ASP A 80 -6.97 -12.10 -1.81
N TYR A 81 -6.85 -11.27 -0.76
CA TYR A 81 -5.69 -10.39 -0.60
C TYR A 81 -5.42 -10.18 0.87
N GLN A 82 -4.26 -10.60 1.31
CA GLN A 82 -3.83 -10.49 2.69
C GLN A 82 -2.44 -9.88 2.76
N VAL A 83 -2.22 -9.01 3.73
CA VAL A 83 -0.92 -8.38 3.97
C VAL A 83 -0.58 -8.40 5.45
N ARG A 84 0.71 -8.44 5.70
CA ARG A 84 1.27 -8.21 7.02
C ARG A 84 2.30 -7.10 6.90
N CYS A 85 2.05 -5.98 7.58
CA CYS A 85 2.98 -4.86 7.60
C CYS A 85 4.03 -5.11 8.70
N THR A 86 5.31 -5.19 8.30
CA THR A 86 6.40 -5.48 9.21
C THR A 86 7.28 -4.28 9.51
N ARG A 87 7.15 -3.18 8.75
CA ARG A 87 7.90 -1.94 8.94
C ARG A 87 7.08 -0.74 8.46
#